data_32aaa19aaef055477b7c60c93ccf27bf
#
_entry.id   32aaa19aaef055477b7c60c93ccf27bf
#
_cell.length_a   1.000
_cell.length_b   1.000
_cell.length_c   1.000
_cell.angle_alpha   90.00
_cell.angle_beta   90.00
_cell.angle_gamma   90.00
#
_symmetry.space_group_name_H-M   'P 1'
#
loop_
_entity.id
_entity.type
_entity.pdbx_description
1 polymer ?
#
loop_
_entity_poly.entity_id
_entity_poly.type
_entity_poly.pdbx_seq_one_letter_code
_entity_poly.pdbx_strand_id
1 'polypeptide(L)'
;MLFARAYPRETQEMVFDAHDKGFAFFKGACTRGIYDNMKTAVDTIFVGRERAYNRRFLQMCSHYLVDPVACTPSAGWEKGQVENQVGLVRERFFTPRLRVKSYDELNAWLLDQCVAYARAHRHPEIRDQTVWSVFEAERSSLVPYGGRFDGFHAVSASVSKTCLVRFDNNRYSVSAHAVGRPVEIRAYADRIELRQAGQCVGEHSRCFGRDQTVFDPWHYVPVLARKPGALRNGAPFKDWVLPAGL
;
A
#
# COMPACT_ATOMS: atom_id res chain seq x y z
N MET A 1 17.76 -12.54 -3.25
CA MET A 1 17.59 -11.42 -2.29
C MET A 1 16.16 -11.41 -1.76
N LEU A 2 15.95 -11.16 -0.44
CA LEU A 2 14.63 -11.02 0.16
C LEU A 2 14.26 -9.53 0.29
N PHE A 3 12.97 -9.25 0.17
CA PHE A 3 12.34 -8.01 0.60
C PHE A 3 11.05 -8.35 1.34
N ALA A 4 10.90 -7.85 2.55
CA ALA A 4 9.72 -8.07 3.38
C ALA A 4 9.14 -6.73 3.86
N ARG A 5 7.82 -6.62 3.80
CA ARG A 5 7.08 -5.46 4.27
C ARG A 5 5.74 -5.89 4.88
N ALA A 6 5.38 -5.31 6.00
CA ALA A 6 4.15 -5.59 6.71
C ALA A 6 3.11 -4.49 6.45
N TYR A 7 1.84 -4.91 6.39
CA TYR A 7 0.69 -4.02 6.19
C TYR A 7 -0.42 -4.34 7.18
N PRO A 8 -1.29 -3.35 7.50
CA PRO A 8 -2.42 -3.57 8.40
C PRO A 8 -3.47 -4.55 7.86
N ARG A 9 -3.56 -4.71 6.54
CA ARG A 9 -4.56 -5.54 5.86
C ARG A 9 -3.99 -6.16 4.59
N GLU A 10 -4.69 -7.14 4.07
CA GLU A 10 -4.45 -7.74 2.76
C GLU A 10 -5.43 -7.14 1.75
N THR A 11 -5.03 -6.03 1.12
CA THR A 11 -5.83 -5.33 0.10
C THR A 11 -4.99 -5.05 -1.14
N GLN A 12 -5.67 -4.77 -2.24
CA GLN A 12 -5.03 -4.60 -3.55
C GLN A 12 -4.03 -3.42 -3.57
N GLU A 13 -4.41 -2.29 -2.98
CA GLU A 13 -3.55 -1.11 -2.91
C GLU A 13 -2.29 -1.35 -2.05
N MET A 14 -2.36 -2.25 -1.05
CA MET A 14 -1.18 -2.65 -0.28
C MET A 14 -0.27 -3.57 -1.09
N VAL A 15 -0.83 -4.42 -1.95
CA VAL A 15 -0.04 -5.21 -2.91
C VAL A 15 0.68 -4.29 -3.88
N PHE A 16 0.03 -3.25 -4.38
CA PHE A 16 0.66 -2.27 -5.27
C PHE A 16 1.81 -1.52 -4.58
N ASP A 17 1.60 -1.05 -3.34
CA ASP A 17 2.65 -0.39 -2.57
C ASP A 17 3.82 -1.35 -2.25
N ALA A 18 3.53 -2.63 -1.98
CA ALA A 18 4.57 -3.63 -1.73
C ALA A 18 5.47 -3.83 -2.95
N HIS A 19 4.90 -3.88 -4.15
CA HIS A 19 5.67 -3.97 -5.40
C HIS A 19 6.49 -2.71 -5.64
N ASP A 20 5.88 -1.53 -5.49
CA ASP A 20 6.58 -0.26 -5.62
C ASP A 20 7.79 -0.17 -4.69
N LYS A 21 7.60 -0.45 -3.40
CA LYS A 21 8.68 -0.44 -2.41
C LYS A 21 9.74 -1.50 -2.67
N GLY A 22 9.32 -2.70 -3.11
CA GLY A 22 10.23 -3.78 -3.46
C GLY A 22 11.10 -3.42 -4.68
N PHE A 23 10.48 -2.96 -5.76
CA PHE A 23 11.21 -2.59 -6.98
C PHE A 23 12.08 -1.34 -6.79
N ALA A 24 11.64 -0.37 -5.99
CA ALA A 24 12.47 0.76 -5.60
C ALA A 24 13.70 0.31 -4.77
N PHE A 25 13.52 -0.64 -3.84
CA PHE A 25 14.62 -1.24 -3.07
C PHE A 25 15.61 -1.99 -3.96
N PHE A 26 15.11 -2.83 -4.86
CA PHE A 26 15.96 -3.57 -5.82
C PHE A 26 16.57 -2.66 -6.90
N LYS A 27 16.06 -1.44 -7.04
CA LYS A 27 16.38 -0.49 -8.13
C LYS A 27 16.02 -1.02 -9.51
N GLY A 28 15.07 -1.94 -9.57
CA GLY A 28 14.60 -2.57 -10.79
C GLY A 28 13.54 -3.63 -10.53
N ALA A 29 12.87 -4.04 -11.58
CA ALA A 29 11.87 -5.10 -11.59
C ALA A 29 12.38 -6.34 -12.33
N CYS A 30 11.92 -7.53 -11.92
CA CYS A 30 12.13 -8.74 -12.68
C CYS A 30 11.23 -8.75 -13.92
N THR A 31 11.65 -9.42 -15.00
CA THR A 31 10.84 -9.58 -16.21
C THR A 31 9.67 -10.54 -16.02
N ARG A 32 9.76 -11.45 -15.05
CA ARG A 32 8.74 -12.46 -14.74
C ARG A 32 8.48 -12.51 -13.23
N GLY A 33 7.22 -12.36 -12.83
CA GLY A 33 6.77 -12.45 -11.44
C GLY A 33 5.89 -13.69 -11.22
N ILE A 34 6.25 -14.54 -10.26
CA ILE A 34 5.42 -15.68 -9.85
C ILE A 34 4.57 -15.24 -8.66
N TYR A 35 3.24 -15.37 -8.81
CA TYR A 35 2.28 -14.93 -7.82
C TYR A 35 1.47 -16.11 -7.29
N ASP A 36 1.27 -16.15 -5.98
CA ASP A 36 0.27 -17.04 -5.39
C ASP A 36 -1.14 -16.61 -5.84
N ASN A 37 -2.11 -17.53 -5.78
CA ASN A 37 -3.50 -17.30 -6.18
C ASN A 37 -4.24 -16.41 -5.15
N MET A 38 -3.67 -15.24 -4.82
CA MET A 38 -4.28 -14.30 -3.90
C MET A 38 -5.43 -13.52 -4.57
N LYS A 39 -6.52 -13.34 -3.86
CA LYS A 39 -7.72 -12.62 -4.36
C LYS A 39 -7.45 -11.18 -4.79
N THR A 40 -6.38 -10.57 -4.30
CA THR A 40 -5.96 -9.21 -4.66
C THR A 40 -5.33 -9.12 -6.05
N ALA A 41 -4.86 -10.24 -6.61
CA ALA A 41 -4.24 -10.31 -7.92
C ALA A 41 -5.11 -11.07 -8.95
N VAL A 42 -5.88 -12.06 -8.51
CA VAL A 42 -6.63 -12.98 -9.39
C VAL A 42 -8.13 -12.86 -9.07
N ASP A 43 -8.93 -12.44 -10.04
CA ASP A 43 -10.39 -12.35 -9.89
C ASP A 43 -11.07 -13.72 -10.03
N THR A 44 -10.57 -14.56 -10.95
CA THR A 44 -11.16 -15.87 -11.22
C THR A 44 -10.09 -16.90 -11.55
N ILE A 45 -10.22 -18.07 -10.98
CA ILE A 45 -9.39 -19.24 -11.26
C ILE A 45 -10.22 -20.20 -12.14
N PHE A 46 -9.79 -20.40 -13.39
CA PHE A 46 -10.37 -21.40 -14.28
C PHE A 46 -9.70 -22.76 -14.09
N VAL A 47 -10.23 -23.78 -14.72
CA VAL A 47 -9.63 -25.13 -14.75
C VAL A 47 -8.27 -25.06 -15.46
N GLY A 48 -7.23 -25.62 -14.85
CA GLY A 48 -5.87 -25.60 -15.42
C GLY A 48 -5.07 -24.34 -15.08
N ARG A 49 -4.35 -23.77 -16.07
CA ARG A 49 -3.46 -22.62 -15.91
C ARG A 49 -4.11 -21.27 -16.22
N GLU A 50 -5.31 -21.27 -16.75
CA GLU A 50 -5.99 -20.01 -17.10
C GLU A 50 -6.44 -19.27 -15.86
N ARG A 51 -6.19 -17.97 -15.83
CA ARG A 51 -6.54 -17.04 -14.75
C ARG A 51 -7.09 -15.77 -15.35
N ALA A 52 -8.15 -15.22 -14.74
CA ALA A 52 -8.52 -13.84 -14.96
C ALA A 52 -7.85 -12.99 -13.87
N TYR A 53 -6.80 -12.30 -14.24
CA TYR A 53 -6.16 -11.34 -13.35
C TYR A 53 -7.00 -10.07 -13.23
N ASN A 54 -6.97 -9.47 -12.05
CA ASN A 54 -7.58 -8.18 -11.82
C ASN A 54 -6.98 -7.12 -12.77
N ARG A 55 -7.82 -6.30 -13.38
CA ARG A 55 -7.39 -5.28 -14.37
C ARG A 55 -6.35 -4.32 -13.80
N ARG A 56 -6.52 -3.87 -12.56
CA ARG A 56 -5.56 -2.95 -11.92
C ARG A 56 -4.23 -3.63 -11.62
N PHE A 57 -4.27 -4.92 -11.27
CA PHE A 57 -3.06 -5.72 -11.10
C PHE A 57 -2.28 -5.84 -12.42
N LEU A 58 -2.97 -6.13 -13.53
CA LEU A 58 -2.32 -6.15 -14.85
C LEU A 58 -1.74 -4.80 -15.26
N GLN A 59 -2.42 -3.68 -14.91
CA GLN A 59 -1.87 -2.34 -15.15
C GLN A 59 -0.57 -2.11 -14.37
N MET A 60 -0.48 -2.56 -13.13
CA MET A 60 0.75 -2.51 -12.34
C MET A 60 1.86 -3.36 -12.97
N CYS A 61 1.54 -4.60 -13.37
CA CYS A 61 2.51 -5.47 -14.05
C CYS A 61 3.03 -4.84 -15.35
N SER A 62 2.13 -4.25 -16.15
CA SER A 62 2.52 -3.53 -17.38
C SER A 62 3.38 -2.31 -17.09
N HIS A 63 3.08 -1.56 -16.02
CA HIS A 63 3.87 -0.38 -15.61
C HIS A 63 5.32 -0.75 -15.28
N TYR A 64 5.53 -1.89 -14.61
CA TYR A 64 6.87 -2.37 -14.26
C TYR A 64 7.48 -3.35 -15.26
N LEU A 65 6.80 -3.63 -16.38
CA LEU A 65 7.19 -4.59 -17.41
C LEU A 65 7.41 -6.00 -16.87
N VAL A 66 6.57 -6.41 -15.93
CA VAL A 66 6.57 -7.75 -15.31
C VAL A 66 5.54 -8.62 -16.00
N ASP A 67 5.95 -9.80 -16.47
CA ASP A 67 5.03 -10.85 -16.92
C ASP A 67 4.51 -11.65 -15.70
N PRO A 68 3.22 -11.54 -15.35
CA PRO A 68 2.68 -12.22 -14.18
C PRO A 68 2.37 -13.69 -14.49
N VAL A 69 2.92 -14.59 -13.68
CA VAL A 69 2.65 -16.02 -13.73
C VAL A 69 2.01 -16.46 -12.42
N ALA A 70 0.80 -17.03 -12.50
CA ALA A 70 0.16 -17.61 -11.33
C ALA A 70 0.75 -18.99 -11.03
N CYS A 71 0.89 -19.31 -9.73
CA CYS A 71 1.24 -20.67 -9.31
C CYS A 71 0.23 -21.68 -9.86
N THR A 72 0.72 -22.77 -10.40
CA THR A 72 -0.12 -23.87 -10.88
C THR A 72 -0.79 -24.53 -9.66
N PRO A 73 -2.13 -24.72 -9.65
CA PRO A 73 -2.77 -25.51 -8.62
C PRO A 73 -2.16 -26.92 -8.59
N SER A 74 -1.82 -27.39 -7.40
CA SER A 74 -1.19 -28.71 -7.17
C SER A 74 0.27 -28.87 -7.61
N ALA A 75 0.92 -27.85 -8.15
CA ALA A 75 2.38 -27.86 -8.36
C ALA A 75 3.10 -27.59 -7.02
N GLY A 76 3.28 -28.63 -6.23
CA GLY A 76 3.83 -28.53 -4.88
C GLY A 76 5.23 -27.89 -4.80
N TRP A 77 6.02 -27.95 -5.89
CA TRP A 77 7.35 -27.34 -5.93
C TRP A 77 7.31 -25.81 -6.14
N GLU A 78 6.38 -25.28 -6.97
CA GLU A 78 6.20 -23.82 -7.14
C GLU A 78 5.66 -23.19 -5.86
N LYS A 79 4.67 -23.85 -5.26
CA LYS A 79 4.08 -23.44 -3.97
C LYS A 79 5.07 -23.58 -2.83
N GLY A 80 5.86 -24.65 -2.82
CA GLY A 80 6.89 -24.91 -1.82
C GLY A 80 7.95 -23.79 -1.74
N GLN A 81 8.34 -23.19 -2.86
CA GLN A 81 9.28 -22.06 -2.84
C GLN A 81 8.67 -20.82 -2.16
N VAL A 82 7.43 -20.47 -2.47
CA VAL A 82 6.73 -19.32 -1.85
C VAL A 82 6.48 -19.58 -0.36
N GLU A 83 5.99 -20.76 0.00
CA GLU A 83 5.74 -21.15 1.40
C GLU A 83 7.05 -21.19 2.22
N ASN A 84 8.13 -21.68 1.65
CA ASN A 84 9.45 -21.70 2.30
C ASN A 84 9.97 -20.28 2.56
N GLN A 85 9.76 -19.33 1.64
CA GLN A 85 10.15 -17.93 1.85
C GLN A 85 9.32 -17.27 2.95
N VAL A 86 8.01 -17.52 2.98
CA VAL A 86 7.13 -17.02 4.05
C VAL A 86 7.53 -17.64 5.39
N GLY A 87 7.79 -18.94 5.43
CA GLY A 87 8.29 -19.65 6.61
C GLY A 87 9.60 -19.05 7.11
N LEU A 88 10.57 -18.86 6.23
CA LEU A 88 11.86 -18.26 6.55
C LEU A 88 11.71 -16.87 7.18
N VAL A 89 10.89 -16.00 6.60
CA VAL A 89 10.63 -14.66 7.13
C VAL A 89 9.99 -14.75 8.53
N ARG A 90 8.99 -15.63 8.72
CA ARG A 90 8.33 -15.79 10.02
C ARG A 90 9.27 -16.32 11.10
N GLU A 91 10.02 -17.35 10.82
CA GLU A 91 10.91 -17.98 11.79
C GLU A 91 12.11 -17.09 12.14
N ARG A 92 12.69 -16.43 11.15
CA ARG A 92 13.91 -15.65 11.35
C ARG A 92 13.68 -14.23 11.81
N PHE A 93 12.61 -13.60 11.33
CA PHE A 93 12.36 -12.18 11.61
C PHE A 93 11.27 -11.95 12.66
N PHE A 94 10.43 -12.93 12.95
CA PHE A 94 9.35 -12.78 13.93
C PHE A 94 9.48 -13.73 15.13
N THR A 95 10.61 -14.41 15.28
CA THR A 95 10.88 -15.27 16.43
C THR A 95 12.19 -14.83 17.10
N PRO A 96 12.16 -14.41 18.37
CA PRO A 96 10.99 -14.27 19.27
C PRO A 96 10.03 -13.16 18.82
N ARG A 97 8.79 -13.19 19.36
CA ARG A 97 7.74 -12.23 18.99
C ARG A 97 8.19 -10.78 19.21
N LEU A 98 8.16 -10.00 18.15
CA LEU A 98 8.52 -8.59 18.16
C LEU A 98 7.48 -7.72 18.88
N ARG A 99 7.96 -6.63 19.47
CA ARG A 99 7.14 -5.55 19.98
C ARG A 99 7.58 -4.28 19.29
N VAL A 100 6.69 -3.68 18.52
CA VAL A 100 6.93 -2.46 17.73
C VAL A 100 5.85 -1.44 18.02
N LYS A 101 6.16 -0.17 17.86
CA LYS A 101 5.22 0.95 18.10
C LYS A 101 4.37 1.25 16.88
N SER A 102 4.87 0.98 15.68
CA SER A 102 4.19 1.30 14.41
C SER A 102 4.60 0.35 13.29
N TYR A 103 3.83 0.35 12.21
CA TYR A 103 4.21 -0.34 10.97
C TYR A 103 5.45 0.28 10.31
N ASP A 104 5.69 1.58 10.48
CA ASP A 104 6.87 2.23 9.94
C ASP A 104 8.15 1.73 10.63
N GLU A 105 8.13 1.64 11.97
CA GLU A 105 9.22 1.05 12.75
C GLU A 105 9.45 -0.40 12.35
N LEU A 106 8.38 -1.20 12.23
CA LEU A 106 8.46 -2.59 11.80
C LEU A 106 9.06 -2.71 10.40
N ASN A 107 8.63 -1.89 9.47
CA ASN A 107 9.08 -1.95 8.08
C ASN A 107 10.52 -1.48 7.90
N ALA A 108 10.98 -0.49 8.66
CA ALA A 108 12.38 -0.09 8.71
C ALA A 108 13.23 -1.24 9.21
N TRP A 109 12.83 -1.84 10.33
CA TRP A 109 13.53 -2.99 10.92
C TRP A 109 13.55 -4.21 9.96
N LEU A 110 12.41 -4.55 9.31
CA LEU A 110 12.35 -5.64 8.32
C LEU A 110 13.31 -5.43 7.16
N LEU A 111 13.44 -4.21 6.67
CA LEU A 111 14.37 -3.87 5.60
C LEU A 111 15.81 -4.13 6.02
N ASP A 112 16.18 -3.68 7.23
CA ASP A 112 17.52 -3.91 7.79
C ASP A 112 17.80 -5.41 7.96
N GLN A 113 16.81 -6.20 8.42
CA GLN A 113 16.94 -7.65 8.55
C GLN A 113 17.11 -8.33 7.19
N CYS A 114 16.39 -7.92 6.16
CA CYS A 114 16.55 -8.46 4.81
C CYS A 114 17.97 -8.23 4.27
N VAL A 115 18.52 -7.02 4.47
CA VAL A 115 19.89 -6.68 4.06
C VAL A 115 20.92 -7.46 4.88
N ALA A 116 20.78 -7.48 6.21
CA ALA A 116 21.68 -8.20 7.10
C ALA A 116 21.71 -9.71 6.77
N TYR A 117 20.53 -10.29 6.56
CA TYR A 117 20.40 -11.68 6.14
C TYR A 117 21.15 -11.96 4.84
N ALA A 118 20.94 -11.16 3.81
CA ALA A 118 21.55 -11.34 2.50
C ALA A 118 23.08 -11.22 2.54
N ARG A 119 23.59 -10.35 3.39
CA ARG A 119 25.06 -10.18 3.58
C ARG A 119 25.71 -11.32 4.38
N ALA A 120 24.97 -11.89 5.33
CA ALA A 120 25.49 -12.94 6.19
C ALA A 120 25.39 -14.36 5.60
N HIS A 121 24.42 -14.58 4.70
CA HIS A 121 24.13 -15.93 4.20
C HIS A 121 24.69 -16.17 2.81
N ARG A 122 25.19 -17.41 2.60
CA ARG A 122 25.66 -17.88 1.32
C ARG A 122 24.50 -18.11 0.35
N HIS A 123 24.77 -17.84 -0.94
CA HIS A 123 23.78 -18.13 -1.98
C HIS A 123 23.57 -19.65 -2.11
N PRO A 124 22.32 -20.15 -2.22
CA PRO A 124 22.05 -21.60 -2.22
C PRO A 124 22.72 -22.36 -3.37
N GLU A 125 22.85 -21.74 -4.53
CA GLU A 125 23.44 -22.32 -5.73
C GLU A 125 24.91 -21.92 -5.89
N ILE A 126 25.26 -20.64 -5.70
CA ILE A 126 26.61 -20.09 -5.83
C ILE A 126 27.21 -19.97 -4.43
N ARG A 127 27.64 -21.13 -3.88
CA ARG A 127 28.02 -21.28 -2.45
C ARG A 127 29.24 -20.50 -1.99
N ASP A 128 30.08 -20.04 -2.88
CA ASP A 128 31.26 -19.20 -2.62
C ASP A 128 30.89 -17.71 -2.42
N GLN A 129 29.69 -17.30 -2.84
CA GLN A 129 29.19 -15.94 -2.76
C GLN A 129 28.08 -15.78 -1.72
N THR A 130 27.88 -14.56 -1.24
CA THR A 130 26.72 -14.20 -0.42
C THR A 130 25.51 -13.91 -1.29
N VAL A 131 24.29 -14.02 -0.73
CA VAL A 131 23.06 -13.61 -1.41
C VAL A 131 23.16 -12.14 -1.86
N TRP A 132 23.80 -11.29 -1.05
CA TRP A 132 24.01 -9.88 -1.37
C TRP A 132 24.91 -9.67 -2.59
N SER A 133 26.07 -10.35 -2.63
CA SER A 133 27.01 -10.18 -3.76
C SER A 133 26.42 -10.67 -5.09
N VAL A 134 25.68 -11.79 -5.06
CA VAL A 134 24.96 -12.28 -6.26
C VAL A 134 23.89 -11.26 -6.70
N PHE A 135 23.11 -10.74 -5.76
CA PHE A 135 22.11 -9.72 -6.07
C PHE A 135 22.73 -8.45 -6.68
N GLU A 136 23.87 -7.98 -6.18
CA GLU A 136 24.56 -6.82 -6.76
C GLU A 136 25.03 -7.06 -8.20
N ALA A 137 25.49 -8.28 -8.51
CA ALA A 137 25.87 -8.67 -9.86
C ALA A 137 24.65 -8.76 -10.79
N GLU A 138 23.52 -9.31 -10.32
CA GLU A 138 22.28 -9.46 -11.09
C GLU A 138 21.54 -8.13 -11.33
N ARG A 139 21.81 -7.11 -10.54
CA ARG A 139 21.07 -5.83 -10.59
C ARG A 139 21.07 -5.19 -11.99
N SER A 140 22.14 -5.33 -12.74
CA SER A 140 22.23 -4.81 -14.12
C SER A 140 21.29 -5.51 -15.11
N SER A 141 20.79 -6.70 -14.77
CA SER A 141 19.86 -7.49 -15.58
C SER A 141 18.39 -7.17 -15.28
N LEU A 142 18.11 -6.38 -14.23
CA LEU A 142 16.76 -5.96 -13.91
C LEU A 142 16.27 -4.87 -14.87
N VAL A 143 14.99 -4.85 -15.15
CA VAL A 143 14.33 -3.70 -15.78
C VAL A 143 14.45 -2.50 -14.83
N PRO A 144 15.04 -1.37 -15.24
CA PRO A 144 15.23 -0.23 -14.37
C PRO A 144 13.91 0.24 -13.74
N TYR A 145 13.94 0.59 -12.44
CA TYR A 145 12.76 1.12 -11.76
C TYR A 145 12.36 2.48 -12.36
N GLY A 146 11.20 2.51 -13.03
CA GLY A 146 10.70 3.69 -13.77
C GLY A 146 9.85 4.65 -12.94
N GLY A 147 9.76 4.45 -11.61
CA GLY A 147 8.94 5.29 -10.73
C GLY A 147 7.69 4.58 -10.23
N ARG A 148 6.95 5.25 -9.34
CA ARG A 148 5.81 4.71 -8.61
C ARG A 148 4.61 4.47 -9.52
N PHE A 149 4.01 3.29 -9.42
CA PHE A 149 2.68 3.03 -9.98
C PHE A 149 1.60 3.76 -9.16
N ASP A 150 0.62 4.37 -9.83
CA ASP A 150 -0.52 5.02 -9.16
C ASP A 150 -1.53 3.97 -8.66
N GLY A 151 -1.14 3.27 -7.59
CA GLY A 151 -1.78 2.08 -7.05
C GLY A 151 -2.85 2.38 -6.01
N PHE A 152 -4.05 2.79 -6.42
CA PHE A 152 -5.18 3.04 -5.54
C PHE A 152 -6.36 2.10 -5.81
N HIS A 153 -7.22 1.95 -4.81
CA HIS A 153 -8.56 1.40 -4.93
C HIS A 153 -9.57 2.55 -5.00
N ALA A 154 -10.38 2.59 -6.07
CA ALA A 154 -11.36 3.65 -6.30
C ALA A 154 -12.75 3.27 -5.79
N VAL A 155 -13.37 4.16 -5.03
CA VAL A 155 -14.76 4.02 -4.54
C VAL A 155 -15.49 5.34 -4.71
N SER A 156 -16.72 5.31 -5.21
CA SER A 156 -17.59 6.48 -5.22
C SER A 156 -18.34 6.61 -3.89
N ALA A 157 -18.39 7.81 -3.33
CA ALA A 157 -19.07 8.08 -2.08
C ALA A 157 -19.83 9.40 -2.10
N SER A 158 -20.95 9.44 -1.38
CA SER A 158 -21.72 10.67 -1.18
C SER A 158 -21.10 11.54 -0.08
N VAL A 159 -21.11 12.85 -0.27
CA VAL A 159 -20.68 13.81 0.75
C VAL A 159 -21.88 14.19 1.61
N SER A 160 -21.74 14.04 2.94
CA SER A 160 -22.78 14.46 3.88
C SER A 160 -22.88 15.99 3.97
N LYS A 161 -24.00 16.49 4.50
CA LYS A 161 -24.20 17.93 4.79
C LYS A 161 -23.18 18.50 5.79
N THR A 162 -22.50 17.63 6.53
CA THR A 162 -21.43 17.97 7.48
C THR A 162 -20.04 17.85 6.88
N CYS A 163 -19.92 17.85 5.56
CA CYS A 163 -18.67 17.76 4.81
C CYS A 163 -17.86 16.48 5.14
N LEU A 164 -18.53 15.35 5.32
CA LEU A 164 -17.90 14.07 5.61
C LEU A 164 -18.24 13.01 4.58
N VAL A 165 -17.28 12.18 4.26
CA VAL A 165 -17.45 10.94 3.50
C VAL A 165 -17.13 9.74 4.37
N ARG A 166 -17.75 8.60 4.08
CA ARG A 166 -17.48 7.33 4.77
C ARG A 166 -16.60 6.46 3.90
N PHE A 167 -15.54 5.93 4.50
CA PHE A 167 -14.70 4.91 3.89
C PHE A 167 -14.14 4.00 4.99
N ASP A 168 -14.20 2.70 4.78
CA ASP A 168 -13.53 1.69 5.62
C ASP A 168 -13.90 1.80 7.11
N ASN A 169 -15.22 1.98 7.40
CA ASN A 169 -15.82 2.21 8.73
C ASN A 169 -15.36 3.50 9.44
N ASN A 170 -14.73 4.42 8.74
CA ASN A 170 -14.30 5.72 9.27
C ASN A 170 -14.95 6.86 8.47
N ARG A 171 -14.83 8.08 8.98
CA ARG A 171 -15.30 9.30 8.34
C ARG A 171 -14.13 10.23 8.10
N TYR A 172 -14.12 10.86 6.94
CA TYR A 172 -13.06 11.79 6.54
C TYR A 172 -13.68 13.08 6.05
N SER A 173 -13.13 14.20 6.47
CA SER A 173 -13.62 15.48 6.02
C SER A 173 -13.24 15.76 4.57
N VAL A 174 -14.06 16.57 3.92
CA VAL A 174 -13.84 17.02 2.55
C VAL A 174 -14.21 18.50 2.46
N SER A 175 -13.60 19.24 1.54
CA SER A 175 -13.90 20.65 1.31
C SER A 175 -15.41 20.90 1.29
N ALA A 176 -15.87 21.93 2.00
CA ALA A 176 -17.28 22.31 2.06
C ALA A 176 -17.91 22.57 0.68
N HIS A 177 -17.10 22.91 -0.32
CA HIS A 177 -17.57 23.10 -1.70
C HIS A 177 -17.97 21.80 -2.39
N ALA A 178 -17.53 20.64 -1.88
CA ALA A 178 -17.85 19.34 -2.44
C ALA A 178 -19.23 18.79 -2.03
N VAL A 179 -19.89 19.43 -1.06
CA VAL A 179 -21.21 19.01 -0.56
C VAL A 179 -22.26 18.99 -1.68
N GLY A 180 -23.11 17.96 -1.67
CA GLY A 180 -24.23 17.82 -2.61
C GLY A 180 -23.89 17.07 -3.91
N ARG A 181 -22.64 16.70 -4.13
CA ARG A 181 -22.22 15.88 -5.27
C ARG A 181 -21.34 14.74 -4.78
N PRO A 182 -21.30 13.58 -5.47
CA PRO A 182 -20.43 12.47 -5.10
C PRO A 182 -18.95 12.84 -5.31
N VAL A 183 -18.09 12.16 -4.56
CA VAL A 183 -16.65 12.20 -4.71
C VAL A 183 -16.11 10.80 -5.04
N GLU A 184 -15.02 10.76 -5.77
CA GLU A 184 -14.19 9.56 -5.92
C GLU A 184 -13.20 9.51 -4.77
N ILE A 185 -13.23 8.45 -3.99
CA ILE A 185 -12.21 8.12 -3.00
C ILE A 185 -11.15 7.28 -3.68
N ARG A 186 -9.91 7.74 -3.66
CA ARG A 186 -8.73 6.97 -4.06
C ARG A 186 -8.00 6.53 -2.81
N ALA A 187 -8.19 5.27 -2.43
CA ALA A 187 -7.55 4.68 -1.26
C ALA A 187 -6.20 4.08 -1.66
N TYR A 188 -5.13 4.64 -1.12
CA TYR A 188 -3.77 4.11 -1.17
C TYR A 188 -3.47 3.27 0.07
N ALA A 189 -2.28 2.72 0.17
CA ALA A 189 -1.86 1.93 1.32
C ALA A 189 -1.77 2.76 2.62
N ASP A 190 -1.40 4.03 2.51
CA ASP A 190 -1.08 4.94 3.62
C ASP A 190 -2.02 6.16 3.73
N ARG A 191 -2.71 6.53 2.65
CA ARG A 191 -3.56 7.71 2.57
C ARG A 191 -4.81 7.49 1.74
N ILE A 192 -5.73 8.42 1.83
CA ILE A 192 -6.87 8.53 0.93
C ILE A 192 -6.89 9.93 0.30
N GLU A 193 -7.19 9.98 -0.99
CA GLU A 193 -7.48 11.22 -1.72
C GLU A 193 -8.96 11.25 -2.07
N LEU A 194 -9.58 12.39 -1.85
CA LEU A 194 -10.98 12.65 -2.18
C LEU A 194 -11.01 13.58 -3.39
N ARG A 195 -11.56 13.11 -4.48
CA ARG A 195 -11.56 13.85 -5.75
C ARG A 195 -12.98 14.12 -6.24
N GLN A 196 -13.20 15.30 -6.78
CA GLN A 196 -14.48 15.70 -7.39
C GLN A 196 -14.18 16.42 -8.69
N ALA A 197 -14.80 16.00 -9.79
CA ALA A 197 -14.55 16.55 -11.12
C ALA A 197 -13.04 16.65 -11.47
N GLY A 198 -12.25 15.62 -11.09
CA GLY A 198 -10.82 15.58 -11.35
C GLY A 198 -9.93 16.37 -10.37
N GLN A 199 -10.51 17.23 -9.53
CA GLN A 199 -9.77 18.02 -8.55
C GLN A 199 -9.72 17.33 -7.17
N CYS A 200 -8.59 17.45 -6.46
CA CYS A 200 -8.49 17.00 -5.09
C CYS A 200 -9.26 17.97 -4.17
N VAL A 201 -10.23 17.44 -3.44
CA VAL A 201 -11.07 18.17 -2.49
C VAL A 201 -10.83 17.75 -1.03
N GLY A 202 -9.89 16.85 -0.80
CA GLY A 202 -9.41 16.43 0.50
C GLY A 202 -8.38 15.31 0.40
N GLU A 203 -7.43 15.31 1.32
CA GLU A 203 -6.44 14.25 1.48
C GLU A 203 -6.24 13.99 2.98
N HIS A 204 -6.14 12.72 3.36
CA HIS A 204 -5.96 12.32 4.75
C HIS A 204 -5.07 11.09 4.86
N SER A 205 -4.34 10.96 5.96
CA SER A 205 -3.73 9.69 6.33
C SER A 205 -4.83 8.64 6.53
N ARG A 206 -4.57 7.43 6.06
CA ARG A 206 -5.54 6.34 6.15
C ARG A 206 -5.64 5.83 7.58
N CYS A 207 -6.85 5.74 8.10
CA CYS A 207 -7.15 5.17 9.41
C CYS A 207 -7.63 3.72 9.25
N PHE A 208 -7.01 2.78 9.98
CA PHE A 208 -7.36 1.37 10.00
C PHE A 208 -8.18 0.95 11.22
N GLY A 209 -8.49 1.90 12.12
CA GLY A 209 -9.45 1.73 13.21
C GLY A 209 -10.90 1.70 12.73
N ARG A 210 -11.83 1.84 13.68
CA ARG A 210 -13.28 1.93 13.39
C ARG A 210 -13.87 3.15 14.07
N ASP A 211 -14.94 3.67 13.47
CA ASP A 211 -15.78 4.75 13.99
C ASP A 211 -15.03 6.05 14.29
N GLN A 212 -13.85 6.23 13.70
CA GLN A 212 -13.06 7.44 13.81
C GLN A 212 -13.54 8.49 12.81
N THR A 213 -13.39 9.75 13.18
CA THR A 213 -13.62 10.89 12.29
C THR A 213 -12.34 11.70 12.19
N VAL A 214 -11.79 11.76 10.98
CA VAL A 214 -10.56 12.51 10.67
C VAL A 214 -10.95 13.84 10.06
N PHE A 215 -10.62 14.92 10.73
CA PHE A 215 -10.93 16.28 10.29
C PHE A 215 -9.67 16.97 9.75
N ASP A 216 -9.86 17.72 8.65
CA ASP A 216 -9.00 18.83 8.29
C ASP A 216 -9.80 20.11 8.50
N PRO A 217 -9.41 20.98 9.45
CA PRO A 217 -10.12 22.23 9.74
C PRO A 217 -10.26 23.15 8.52
N TRP A 218 -9.29 23.13 7.60
CA TRP A 218 -9.31 23.95 6.40
C TRP A 218 -10.48 23.64 5.46
N HIS A 219 -11.00 22.44 5.50
CA HIS A 219 -12.20 22.06 4.73
C HIS A 219 -13.44 22.85 5.13
N TYR A 220 -13.47 23.38 6.34
CA TYR A 220 -14.63 24.08 6.95
C TYR A 220 -14.49 25.60 6.96
N VAL A 221 -13.35 26.15 6.57
CA VAL A 221 -13.14 27.61 6.55
C VAL A 221 -14.23 28.35 5.79
N PRO A 222 -14.72 27.89 4.62
CA PRO A 222 -15.84 28.54 3.91
C PRO A 222 -17.15 28.55 4.70
N VAL A 223 -17.33 27.64 5.66
CA VAL A 223 -18.51 27.58 6.53
C VAL A 223 -18.43 28.62 7.63
N LEU A 224 -17.22 28.94 8.13
CA LEU A 224 -17.00 29.94 9.19
C LEU A 224 -17.49 31.33 8.78
N ALA A 225 -17.39 31.68 7.51
CA ALA A 225 -17.93 32.94 7.00
C ALA A 225 -19.43 33.10 7.27
N ARG A 226 -20.17 31.99 7.31
CA ARG A 226 -21.61 31.96 7.58
C ARG A 226 -21.96 31.66 9.03
N LYS A 227 -21.06 31.01 9.78
CA LYS A 227 -21.25 30.56 11.17
C LYS A 227 -19.97 30.76 11.98
N PRO A 228 -19.56 31.99 12.28
CA PRO A 228 -18.27 32.26 12.95
C PRO A 228 -18.17 31.61 14.35
N GLY A 229 -19.30 31.40 15.04
CA GLY A 229 -19.33 30.70 16.33
C GLY A 229 -18.91 29.22 16.26
N ALA A 230 -18.89 28.63 15.08
CA ALA A 230 -18.43 27.25 14.90
C ALA A 230 -16.92 27.09 15.15
N LEU A 231 -16.12 28.13 15.04
CA LEU A 231 -14.69 28.09 15.34
C LEU A 231 -14.44 27.71 16.81
N ARG A 232 -15.26 28.21 17.72
CA ARG A 232 -15.11 27.95 19.18
C ARG A 232 -15.61 26.57 19.60
N ASN A 233 -16.70 26.08 18.99
CA ASN A 233 -17.45 24.91 19.48
C ASN A 233 -17.55 23.77 18.44
N GLY A 234 -17.05 23.94 17.23
CA GLY A 234 -17.17 22.94 16.15
C GLY A 234 -16.14 21.82 16.31
N ALA A 235 -16.59 20.57 16.21
CA ALA A 235 -15.73 19.40 16.29
C ALA A 235 -14.48 19.45 15.35
N PRO A 236 -14.56 19.99 14.11
CA PRO A 236 -13.39 20.12 13.26
C PRO A 236 -12.27 21.03 13.79
N PHE A 237 -12.58 21.91 14.75
CA PHE A 237 -11.66 22.95 15.25
C PHE A 237 -11.16 22.69 16.67
N LYS A 238 -11.62 21.61 17.32
CA LYS A 238 -11.38 21.35 18.74
C LYS A 238 -9.87 21.31 19.08
N ASP A 239 -9.07 20.71 18.20
CA ASP A 239 -7.64 20.53 18.41
C ASP A 239 -6.81 21.34 17.38
N TRP A 240 -7.44 22.35 16.76
CA TRP A 240 -6.79 23.14 15.74
C TRP A 240 -5.89 24.22 16.34
N VAL A 241 -4.59 24.08 16.12
CA VAL A 241 -3.62 25.12 16.43
C VAL A 241 -3.64 26.12 15.30
N LEU A 242 -4.14 27.33 15.57
CA LEU A 242 -4.14 28.40 14.58
C LEU A 242 -2.71 28.82 14.24
N PRO A 243 -2.38 29.09 12.96
CA PRO A 243 -1.12 29.70 12.60
C PRO A 243 -0.92 31.03 13.33
N ALA A 244 0.33 31.29 13.77
CA ALA A 244 0.66 32.55 14.40
C ALA A 244 0.42 33.70 13.40
N GLY A 245 -0.54 34.58 13.68
CA GLY A 245 -0.87 35.74 12.84
C GLY A 245 -2.31 35.75 12.30
N LEU A 246 -3.18 34.84 12.75
CA LEU A 246 -4.64 34.90 12.53
C LEU A 246 -5.35 35.36 13.80
#